data_7aae89c19ce0905004808c5b04224468
#
_entry.id   7aae89c19ce0905004808c5b04224468
#
_cell.length_a   1.000
_cell.length_b   1.000
_cell.length_c   1.000
_cell.angle_alpha   90.00
_cell.angle_beta   90.00
_cell.angle_gamma   90.00
#
_symmetry.space_group_name_H-M   'P 1'
#
loop_
_entity.id
_entity.type
_entity.pdbx_description
1 polymer ?
#
loop_
_entity_poly.entity_id
_entity_poly.type
_entity_poly.pdbx_seq_one_letter_code
_entity_poly.pdbx_strand_id
1 'polypeptide(L)'
;MGSKAKSLLCLLMTLLILVSCGAQGTLDNPTTAPDSSGAALDSQELSKTEQALAEIVKLGTSPDDNYRVWYEIFVYSYCDSNGDGIGDFNGLTSKLDELETLGVNGIWLMPIHPSVSYHKYNVSDYYAIDPAYGTMEDFENFMAECEKRDIHVIIDLVVNHSGSEHPWFKEAVSYLRTLPAGARPDPTECKYVDYYNFVQAEHAPAGYRSVTGASGWFYEGRFTHEMPDLNLMSDAVRAEIKDIMSFWLDKGVAGFRLDAAKEFYTGDNVRNIEVLRWIQETAVSLKPDCYLVAEVWDTQATITSLYTSGIISIFNFPFGDNEGRIVKTLQGAGRETAVSKYATSLEKSHATFKEANPNYIDAPFMTNHDVGRVAGFVGRIPEKTKMAGAMNIFMSGSVFIYYGEEIGMITGAMDDPSYRAPMYWNAARDNGTTQPPPGCTLPKEYPFGSLDEQREDDASIYNYYRQAVAIRQALPVISHGDTTCETALNVGCISAQRKTWNDEQCIILMNVDKVAAEVDLSAYSDWHVAAKLSADGNEITMEGNVLSMPAFGIVVLLPNG
;
A
#
# COMPACT_ATOMS: atom_id res chain seq x y z
N MET A 1 25.66 -14.70 -7.37
CA MET A 1 26.63 -14.02 -6.48
C MET A 1 27.24 -12.75 -7.09
N GLY A 2 26.65 -12.12 -8.08
CA GLY A 2 27.23 -10.98 -8.80
C GLY A 2 26.42 -9.68 -8.80
N SER A 3 25.15 -9.69 -8.42
CA SER A 3 24.24 -8.53 -8.52
C SER A 3 24.08 -7.79 -7.18
N LYS A 4 24.01 -8.48 -6.06
CA LYS A 4 23.72 -7.92 -4.73
C LYS A 4 24.80 -7.02 -4.11
N ALA A 5 26.05 -7.13 -4.61
CA ALA A 5 27.14 -6.25 -4.14
C ALA A 5 27.16 -4.86 -4.84
N LYS A 6 26.38 -4.68 -5.91
CA LYS A 6 26.37 -3.41 -6.65
C LYS A 6 25.34 -2.39 -6.12
N SER A 7 24.20 -2.85 -5.59
CA SER A 7 23.19 -1.94 -5.02
C SER A 7 23.66 -1.29 -3.72
N LEU A 8 24.36 -2.05 -2.87
CA LEU A 8 24.89 -1.50 -1.62
C LEU A 8 26.03 -0.46 -1.85
N LEU A 9 26.71 -0.57 -3.01
CA LEU A 9 27.77 0.37 -3.39
C LEU A 9 27.20 1.67 -4.01
N CYS A 10 26.02 1.61 -4.62
CA CYS A 10 25.33 2.79 -5.14
C CYS A 10 24.85 3.73 -4.01
N LEU A 11 24.30 3.20 -2.92
CA LEU A 11 23.81 4.04 -1.81
C LEU A 11 24.95 4.82 -1.12
N LEU A 12 26.15 4.23 -1.06
CA LEU A 12 27.36 4.89 -0.54
C LEU A 12 28.04 5.84 -1.54
N MET A 13 27.79 5.67 -2.87
CA MET A 13 28.35 6.55 -3.90
C MET A 13 27.49 7.76 -4.24
N THR A 14 26.16 7.70 -4.06
CA THR A 14 25.30 8.86 -4.28
C THR A 14 25.55 9.99 -3.27
N LEU A 15 25.97 9.68 -2.08
CA LEU A 15 26.38 10.68 -1.08
C LEU A 15 27.71 11.40 -1.42
N LEU A 16 28.50 10.87 -2.39
CA LEU A 16 29.82 11.39 -2.79
C LEU A 16 29.80 12.21 -4.10
N ILE A 17 28.69 12.25 -4.85
CA ILE A 17 28.62 12.89 -6.20
C ILE A 17 27.99 14.29 -6.18
N LEU A 18 27.36 14.72 -5.09
CA LEU A 18 26.73 16.04 -4.96
C LEU A 18 27.68 17.23 -4.71
N VAL A 19 28.99 17.07 -4.79
CA VAL A 19 29.97 18.16 -4.54
C VAL A 19 30.75 18.58 -5.80
N SER A 20 30.36 18.17 -7.00
CA SER A 20 31.14 18.51 -8.20
C SER A 20 30.27 18.97 -9.37
N CYS A 21 29.71 20.17 -9.28
CA CYS A 21 29.40 20.96 -10.51
C CYS A 21 29.21 22.43 -10.19
N GLY A 22 30.20 23.24 -10.52
CA GLY A 22 30.05 24.70 -10.52
C GLY A 22 31.40 25.43 -10.69
N ALA A 23 31.84 25.64 -11.90
CA ALA A 23 32.36 26.87 -12.50
C ALA A 23 33.35 26.61 -13.62
N GLN A 24 32.94 26.88 -14.84
CA GLN A 24 33.87 27.19 -15.95
C GLN A 24 34.10 28.70 -15.97
N GLY A 25 35.35 29.09 -15.81
CA GLY A 25 35.83 30.46 -15.99
C GLY A 25 37.28 30.44 -16.47
N THR A 26 37.55 31.20 -17.48
CA THR A 26 38.63 31.34 -18.44
C THR A 26 40.05 31.43 -17.85
N LEU A 27 41.00 30.92 -18.62
CA LEU A 27 42.46 30.96 -18.49
C LEU A 27 43.03 32.37 -18.33
N ASP A 28 43.91 32.55 -17.35
CA ASP A 28 45.17 33.28 -17.46
C ASP A 28 46.13 32.84 -16.33
N ASN A 29 47.40 32.53 -16.70
CA ASN A 29 48.50 32.16 -15.80
C ASN A 29 49.31 33.41 -15.46
N PRO A 30 49.87 33.61 -14.25
CA PRO A 30 51.19 33.05 -13.97
C PRO A 30 51.49 32.64 -12.49
N THR A 31 52.28 31.57 -12.40
CA THR A 31 53.29 31.22 -11.34
C THR A 31 53.30 32.00 -10.03
N THR A 32 52.91 31.35 -8.94
CA THR A 32 53.63 31.27 -7.65
C THR A 32 53.01 30.15 -6.82
N ALA A 33 53.81 29.27 -6.26
CA ALA A 33 53.38 28.23 -5.35
C ALA A 33 52.93 28.84 -4.02
N PRO A 34 51.83 28.38 -3.43
CA PRO A 34 51.62 28.51 -2.00
C PRO A 34 51.38 27.15 -1.34
N ASP A 35 51.93 27.10 -0.19
CA ASP A 35 51.65 26.33 1.01
C ASP A 35 50.55 25.29 0.97
N SER A 36 50.91 24.08 1.37
CA SER A 36 50.06 22.97 1.71
C SER A 36 49.33 23.21 3.05
N SER A 37 48.23 23.93 3.03
CA SER A 37 47.20 23.83 4.07
C SER A 37 46.10 22.92 3.57
N GLY A 38 46.05 21.67 4.04
CA GLY A 38 44.97 20.74 3.74
C GLY A 38 43.64 21.35 4.21
N ALA A 39 42.77 21.63 3.25
CA ALA A 39 41.36 21.81 3.56
C ALA A 39 40.84 20.45 4.05
N ALA A 40 40.62 20.35 5.36
CA ALA A 40 39.83 19.27 5.92
C ALA A 40 38.47 19.29 5.21
N LEU A 41 38.15 18.21 4.53
CA LEU A 41 36.78 17.93 4.12
C LEU A 41 35.94 17.91 5.40
N ASP A 42 35.05 18.89 5.52
CA ASP A 42 34.07 18.95 6.60
C ASP A 42 33.27 17.67 6.53
N SER A 43 33.56 16.71 7.39
CA SER A 43 32.77 15.51 7.58
C SER A 43 31.49 15.98 8.25
N GLN A 44 30.44 16.27 7.45
CA GLN A 44 29.13 16.54 7.96
C GLN A 44 28.73 15.34 8.85
N GLU A 45 28.51 15.60 10.13
CA GLU A 45 28.06 14.58 11.07
C GLU A 45 26.68 14.07 10.61
N LEU A 46 26.53 12.75 10.43
CA LEU A 46 25.26 12.15 10.01
C LEU A 46 24.15 12.50 11.01
N SER A 47 22.95 12.73 10.53
CA SER A 47 21.76 12.90 11.38
C SER A 47 21.56 11.66 12.26
N LYS A 48 20.79 11.79 13.33
CA LYS A 48 20.46 10.64 14.20
C LYS A 48 19.71 9.56 13.43
N THR A 49 18.85 9.95 12.51
CA THR A 49 18.12 9.02 11.62
C THR A 49 19.08 8.25 10.74
N GLU A 50 20.02 8.91 10.07
CA GLU A 50 21.00 8.24 9.21
C GLU A 50 21.93 7.32 10.00
N GLN A 51 22.32 7.71 11.21
CA GLN A 51 23.09 6.85 12.12
C GLN A 51 22.29 5.59 12.50
N ALA A 52 21.00 5.73 12.84
CA ALA A 52 20.14 4.61 13.18
C ALA A 52 19.94 3.66 11.98
N LEU A 53 19.69 4.20 10.79
CA LEU A 53 19.54 3.42 9.55
C LEU A 53 20.83 2.65 9.22
N ALA A 54 22.00 3.26 9.39
CA ALA A 54 23.30 2.62 9.18
C ALA A 54 23.53 1.42 10.12
N GLU A 55 22.98 1.44 11.33
CA GLU A 55 23.04 0.29 12.23
C GLU A 55 21.99 -0.78 11.87
N ILE A 56 20.78 -0.37 11.51
CA ILE A 56 19.68 -1.29 11.15
C ILE A 56 20.06 -2.16 9.95
N VAL A 57 20.65 -1.60 8.89
CA VAL A 57 20.99 -2.35 7.66
C VAL A 57 22.04 -3.45 7.91
N LYS A 58 22.77 -3.40 9.04
CA LYS A 58 23.72 -4.44 9.42
C LYS A 58 23.03 -5.72 9.92
N LEU A 59 21.75 -5.65 10.29
CA LEU A 59 20.98 -6.79 10.80
C LEU A 59 20.67 -7.80 9.68
N GLY A 60 20.54 -7.38 8.43
CA GLY A 60 20.28 -8.25 7.31
C GLY A 60 19.56 -7.58 6.16
N THR A 61 18.99 -8.41 5.27
CA THR A 61 18.20 -7.97 4.10
C THR A 61 17.06 -8.95 3.84
N SER A 62 15.92 -8.44 3.37
CA SER A 62 14.81 -9.29 2.93
C SER A 62 15.10 -10.01 1.61
N PRO A 63 14.52 -11.21 1.40
CA PRO A 63 14.46 -11.83 0.08
C PRO A 63 13.71 -10.94 -0.92
N ASP A 64 14.01 -11.13 -2.20
CA ASP A 64 13.20 -10.58 -3.28
C ASP A 64 12.04 -11.55 -3.57
N ASP A 65 10.90 -11.29 -2.99
CA ASP A 65 9.68 -12.08 -3.11
C ASP A 65 8.43 -11.21 -2.90
N ASN A 66 7.27 -11.82 -2.70
CA ASN A 66 6.00 -11.11 -2.55
C ASN A 66 5.76 -10.48 -1.16
N TYR A 67 6.69 -10.57 -0.20
CA TYR A 67 6.56 -9.94 1.13
C TYR A 67 7.14 -8.51 1.14
N ARG A 68 6.50 -7.61 0.40
CA ARG A 68 6.97 -6.25 0.11
C ARG A 68 6.39 -5.20 1.04
N VAL A 69 6.97 -4.00 0.96
CA VAL A 69 6.38 -2.75 1.45
C VAL A 69 5.79 -2.03 0.26
N TRP A 70 4.47 -2.15 0.12
CA TRP A 70 3.71 -1.52 -0.95
C TRP A 70 3.32 -0.09 -0.58
N TYR A 71 3.37 0.81 -1.56
CA TYR A 71 2.95 2.19 -1.42
C TYR A 71 1.82 2.47 -2.42
N GLU A 72 0.63 2.73 -1.89
CA GLU A 72 -0.55 3.02 -2.69
C GLU A 72 -0.53 4.45 -3.20
N ILE A 73 -0.70 4.64 -4.50
CA ILE A 73 -0.66 5.94 -5.16
C ILE A 73 -1.93 6.18 -5.98
N PHE A 74 -2.58 7.31 -5.72
CA PHE A 74 -3.54 7.91 -6.64
C PHE A 74 -2.80 8.89 -7.56
N VAL A 75 -2.53 8.49 -8.79
CA VAL A 75 -1.72 9.26 -9.75
C VAL A 75 -2.22 10.70 -9.89
N TYR A 76 -3.56 10.90 -9.99
CA TYR A 76 -4.22 12.21 -10.07
C TYR A 76 -3.71 13.21 -9.03
N SER A 77 -3.51 12.76 -7.80
CA SER A 77 -3.20 13.61 -6.64
C SER A 77 -1.74 13.54 -6.19
N TYR A 78 -0.87 12.84 -6.94
CA TYR A 78 0.48 12.57 -6.46
C TYR A 78 1.49 13.64 -6.89
N CYS A 79 1.80 13.74 -8.19
CA CYS A 79 2.76 14.72 -8.69
C CYS A 79 2.46 15.15 -10.13
N ASP A 80 2.28 16.45 -10.34
CA ASP A 80 2.03 17.08 -11.62
C ASP A 80 3.36 17.56 -12.24
N SER A 81 3.76 16.99 -13.39
CA SER A 81 4.99 17.36 -14.07
C SER A 81 4.80 18.40 -15.18
N ASN A 82 3.58 18.55 -15.69
CA ASN A 82 3.27 19.33 -16.88
C ASN A 82 2.56 20.66 -16.57
N GLY A 83 2.07 20.85 -15.32
CA GLY A 83 1.44 22.07 -14.83
C GLY A 83 -0.04 22.18 -15.16
N ASP A 84 -0.72 21.08 -15.51
CA ASP A 84 -2.16 21.08 -15.80
C ASP A 84 -3.04 20.89 -14.54
N GLY A 85 -2.42 20.59 -13.41
CA GLY A 85 -3.06 20.39 -12.12
C GLY A 85 -3.41 18.93 -11.81
N ILE A 86 -3.12 18.00 -12.71
CA ILE A 86 -3.35 16.56 -12.54
C ILE A 86 -2.00 15.86 -12.48
N GLY A 87 -1.84 14.91 -11.56
CA GLY A 87 -0.64 14.08 -11.48
C GLY A 87 -0.51 13.18 -12.69
N ASP A 88 0.72 12.91 -13.10
CA ASP A 88 1.04 12.14 -14.30
C ASP A 88 2.23 11.18 -14.08
N PHE A 89 2.48 10.27 -15.03
CA PHE A 89 3.57 9.30 -14.93
C PHE A 89 4.96 9.90 -14.91
N ASN A 90 5.19 11.03 -15.57
CA ASN A 90 6.48 11.72 -15.52
C ASN A 90 6.69 12.35 -14.14
N GLY A 91 5.64 12.92 -13.55
CA GLY A 91 5.64 13.41 -12.17
C GLY A 91 5.90 12.29 -11.17
N LEU A 92 5.20 11.16 -11.33
CA LEU A 92 5.43 9.98 -10.50
C LEU A 92 6.86 9.45 -10.62
N THR A 93 7.38 9.33 -11.84
CA THR A 93 8.77 8.91 -12.11
C THR A 93 9.78 9.82 -11.41
N SER A 94 9.53 11.14 -11.39
CA SER A 94 10.41 12.11 -10.71
C SER A 94 10.47 11.95 -9.19
N LYS A 95 9.56 11.16 -8.59
CA LYS A 95 9.45 10.93 -7.15
C LYS A 95 9.90 9.54 -6.70
N LEU A 96 10.43 8.71 -7.60
CA LEU A 96 10.86 7.36 -7.24
C LEU A 96 12.00 7.33 -6.23
N ASP A 97 12.92 8.28 -6.27
CA ASP A 97 14.01 8.39 -5.29
C ASP A 97 13.49 8.65 -3.86
N GLU A 98 12.34 9.32 -3.73
CA GLU A 98 11.67 9.51 -2.44
C GLU A 98 11.13 8.21 -1.87
N LEU A 99 10.55 7.37 -2.74
CA LEU A 99 10.02 6.07 -2.37
C LEU A 99 11.14 5.09 -2.01
N GLU A 100 12.24 5.10 -2.77
CA GLU A 100 13.45 4.35 -2.45
C GLU A 100 14.02 4.77 -1.09
N THR A 101 14.08 6.09 -0.80
CA THR A 101 14.54 6.64 0.48
C THR A 101 13.64 6.21 1.64
N LEU A 102 12.32 6.12 1.43
CA LEU A 102 11.37 5.59 2.42
C LEU A 102 11.55 4.08 2.65
N GLY A 103 12.18 3.38 1.72
CA GLY A 103 12.35 1.92 1.73
C GLY A 103 11.20 1.16 1.06
N VAL A 104 10.39 1.83 0.25
CA VAL A 104 9.35 1.19 -0.55
C VAL A 104 9.98 0.33 -1.64
N ASN A 105 9.51 -0.91 -1.79
CA ASN A 105 9.91 -1.83 -2.84
C ASN A 105 8.73 -2.41 -3.63
N GLY A 106 7.54 -1.81 -3.45
CA GLY A 106 6.34 -2.10 -4.23
C GLY A 106 5.45 -0.87 -4.35
N ILE A 107 4.86 -0.64 -5.51
CA ILE A 107 3.89 0.44 -5.76
C ILE A 107 2.57 -0.20 -6.18
N TRP A 108 1.48 0.20 -5.53
CA TRP A 108 0.13 -0.04 -6.01
C TRP A 108 -0.42 1.24 -6.63
N LEU A 109 -0.69 1.20 -7.93
CA LEU A 109 -1.38 2.28 -8.63
C LEU A 109 -2.90 2.05 -8.60
N MET A 110 -3.66 3.01 -8.06
CA MET A 110 -5.10 3.10 -8.30
C MET A 110 -5.38 3.15 -9.81
N PRO A 111 -6.63 2.98 -10.28
CA PRO A 111 -6.91 2.81 -11.70
C PRO A 111 -6.25 3.86 -12.60
N ILE A 112 -5.57 3.39 -13.65
CA ILE A 112 -4.79 4.21 -14.58
C ILE A 112 -5.41 4.31 -15.97
N HIS A 113 -6.55 3.66 -16.16
CA HIS A 113 -7.22 3.52 -17.45
C HIS A 113 -8.11 4.71 -17.79
N PRO A 114 -8.39 4.96 -19.09
CA PRO A 114 -9.38 5.94 -19.52
C PRO A 114 -10.71 5.77 -18.81
N SER A 115 -11.22 6.88 -18.27
CA SER A 115 -12.45 6.91 -17.50
C SER A 115 -13.10 8.28 -17.51
N VAL A 116 -14.41 8.34 -17.42
CA VAL A 116 -15.16 9.60 -17.28
C VAL A 116 -15.10 10.17 -15.87
N SER A 117 -14.79 9.33 -14.87
CA SER A 117 -14.68 9.77 -13.48
C SER A 117 -13.24 10.17 -13.12
N TYR A 118 -13.08 11.10 -12.17
CA TYR A 118 -11.76 11.51 -11.68
C TYR A 118 -11.03 10.34 -10.99
N HIS A 119 -11.76 9.44 -10.34
CA HIS A 119 -11.23 8.29 -9.60
C HIS A 119 -10.88 7.09 -10.49
N LYS A 120 -11.27 7.11 -11.76
CA LYS A 120 -10.93 6.14 -12.80
C LYS A 120 -11.52 4.73 -12.65
N TYR A 121 -12.38 4.46 -11.67
CA TYR A 121 -13.03 3.14 -11.54
C TYR A 121 -14.08 2.86 -12.63
N ASN A 122 -14.53 3.85 -13.40
CA ASN A 122 -15.44 3.67 -14.56
C ASN A 122 -14.61 3.40 -15.83
N VAL A 123 -13.93 2.25 -15.89
CA VAL A 123 -12.99 1.94 -16.98
C VAL A 123 -13.71 1.88 -18.33
N SER A 124 -13.22 2.63 -19.32
CA SER A 124 -13.73 2.65 -20.69
C SER A 124 -12.80 2.00 -21.73
N ASP A 125 -11.55 1.73 -21.36
CA ASP A 125 -10.57 0.98 -22.16
C ASP A 125 -9.52 0.36 -21.22
N TYR A 126 -9.46 -0.98 -21.16
CA TYR A 126 -8.53 -1.70 -20.29
C TYR A 126 -7.10 -1.80 -20.82
N TYR A 127 -6.85 -1.38 -22.06
CA TYR A 127 -5.56 -1.51 -22.74
C TYR A 127 -4.82 -0.19 -22.92
N ALA A 128 -5.37 0.91 -22.39
CA ALA A 128 -4.82 2.25 -22.54
C ALA A 128 -4.54 2.91 -21.19
N ILE A 129 -3.63 3.88 -21.21
CA ILE A 129 -3.42 4.84 -20.13
C ILE A 129 -4.39 6.02 -20.30
N ASP A 130 -4.96 6.52 -19.20
CA ASP A 130 -5.78 7.74 -19.25
C ASP A 130 -4.94 8.91 -19.77
N PRO A 131 -5.43 9.65 -20.78
CA PRO A 131 -4.66 10.76 -21.37
C PRO A 131 -4.26 11.86 -20.38
N ALA A 132 -4.96 12.01 -19.24
CA ALA A 132 -4.58 12.94 -18.19
C ALA A 132 -3.34 12.46 -17.41
N TYR A 133 -3.01 11.16 -17.47
CA TYR A 133 -1.84 10.57 -16.78
C TYR A 133 -0.63 10.44 -17.69
N GLY A 134 -0.78 10.68 -18.98
CA GLY A 134 0.27 10.58 -19.99
C GLY A 134 0.00 9.54 -21.05
N THR A 135 1.06 9.04 -21.66
CA THR A 135 1.03 8.05 -22.74
C THR A 135 1.45 6.66 -22.23
N MET A 136 1.27 5.65 -23.08
CA MET A 136 1.83 4.31 -22.81
C MET A 136 3.36 4.34 -22.73
N GLU A 137 4.04 5.20 -23.50
CA GLU A 137 5.49 5.38 -23.44
C GLU A 137 5.93 5.97 -22.09
N ASP A 138 5.18 6.92 -21.52
CA ASP A 138 5.45 7.48 -20.18
C ASP A 138 5.30 6.40 -19.11
N PHE A 139 4.28 5.54 -19.21
CA PHE A 139 4.10 4.39 -18.32
C PHE A 139 5.25 3.38 -18.46
N GLU A 140 5.64 3.01 -19.67
CA GLU A 140 6.76 2.07 -19.91
C GLU A 140 8.08 2.63 -19.38
N ASN A 141 8.31 3.96 -19.51
CA ASN A 141 9.46 4.63 -18.91
C ASN A 141 9.41 4.57 -17.36
N PHE A 142 8.25 4.83 -16.76
CA PHE A 142 8.04 4.68 -15.33
C PHE A 142 8.37 3.25 -14.86
N MET A 143 7.87 2.23 -15.57
CA MET A 143 8.17 0.82 -15.26
C MET A 143 9.67 0.51 -15.33
N ALA A 144 10.36 1.03 -16.35
CA ALA A 144 11.80 0.85 -16.51
C ALA A 144 12.61 1.55 -15.39
N GLU A 145 12.14 2.69 -14.88
CA GLU A 145 12.76 3.38 -13.75
C GLU A 145 12.47 2.67 -12.41
N CYS A 146 11.31 2.03 -12.26
CA CYS A 146 10.99 1.16 -11.13
C CYS A 146 11.89 -0.08 -11.11
N GLU A 147 12.06 -0.75 -12.27
CA GLU A 147 12.92 -1.93 -12.38
C GLU A 147 14.37 -1.63 -11.96
N LYS A 148 14.92 -0.48 -12.33
CA LYS A 148 16.29 -0.07 -11.93
C LYS A 148 16.46 0.04 -10.41
N ARG A 149 15.37 0.32 -9.68
CA ARG A 149 15.33 0.50 -8.22
C ARG A 149 14.83 -0.73 -7.46
N ASP A 150 14.57 -1.85 -8.17
CA ASP A 150 13.96 -3.06 -7.59
C ASP A 150 12.58 -2.79 -6.97
N ILE A 151 11.83 -1.85 -7.56
CA ILE A 151 10.47 -1.51 -7.18
C ILE A 151 9.48 -2.23 -8.10
N HIS A 152 8.64 -3.09 -7.53
CA HIS A 152 7.60 -3.80 -8.25
C HIS A 152 6.32 -2.97 -8.32
N VAL A 153 5.56 -3.10 -9.40
CA VAL A 153 4.32 -2.32 -9.59
C VAL A 153 3.14 -3.26 -9.77
N ILE A 154 2.08 -3.05 -8.99
CA ILE A 154 0.76 -3.63 -9.24
C ILE A 154 -0.22 -2.53 -9.62
N ILE A 155 -1.22 -2.89 -10.43
CA ILE A 155 -2.29 -1.97 -10.85
C ILE A 155 -3.65 -2.49 -10.41
N ASP A 156 -4.63 -1.61 -10.31
CA ASP A 156 -6.03 -2.01 -10.10
C ASP A 156 -6.57 -2.79 -11.29
N LEU A 157 -7.12 -3.95 -11.05
CA LEU A 157 -7.88 -4.75 -12.02
C LEU A 157 -9.37 -4.63 -11.68
N VAL A 158 -10.04 -3.66 -12.31
CA VAL A 158 -11.45 -3.35 -12.09
C VAL A 158 -12.29 -4.25 -12.98
N VAL A 159 -12.63 -5.44 -12.51
CA VAL A 159 -13.37 -6.45 -13.30
C VAL A 159 -14.72 -6.83 -12.69
N ASN A 160 -15.11 -6.22 -11.57
CA ASN A 160 -16.49 -6.33 -11.11
C ASN A 160 -17.46 -5.67 -12.12
N HIS A 161 -17.06 -4.54 -12.68
CA HIS A 161 -17.84 -3.73 -13.62
C HIS A 161 -16.93 -3.06 -14.65
N SER A 162 -17.51 -2.55 -15.71
CA SER A 162 -16.87 -1.59 -16.61
C SER A 162 -17.51 -0.19 -16.44
N GLY A 163 -16.97 0.82 -17.13
CA GLY A 163 -17.70 2.07 -17.30
C GLY A 163 -18.88 1.92 -18.28
N SER A 164 -19.97 2.65 -18.07
CA SER A 164 -21.08 2.71 -19.03
C SER A 164 -20.68 3.27 -20.40
N GLU A 165 -19.56 3.99 -20.47
CA GLU A 165 -18.97 4.51 -21.71
C GLU A 165 -18.08 3.48 -22.42
N HIS A 166 -17.82 2.31 -21.81
CA HIS A 166 -17.04 1.26 -22.43
C HIS A 166 -17.69 0.79 -23.74
N PRO A 167 -16.96 0.58 -24.84
CA PRO A 167 -17.50 0.11 -26.11
C PRO A 167 -18.35 -1.16 -25.97
N TRP A 168 -17.97 -2.11 -25.14
CA TRP A 168 -18.73 -3.34 -24.88
C TRP A 168 -20.15 -3.04 -24.42
N PHE A 169 -20.31 -2.18 -23.42
CA PHE A 169 -21.64 -1.83 -22.89
C PHE A 169 -22.46 -1.04 -23.91
N LYS A 170 -21.84 -0.07 -24.59
CA LYS A 170 -22.51 0.75 -25.61
C LYS A 170 -23.05 -0.09 -26.77
N GLU A 171 -22.26 -1.05 -27.26
CA GLU A 171 -22.67 -1.95 -28.33
C GLU A 171 -23.77 -2.90 -27.86
N ALA A 172 -23.65 -3.50 -26.66
CA ALA A 172 -24.71 -4.31 -26.08
C ALA A 172 -26.03 -3.53 -25.96
N VAL A 173 -26.01 -2.33 -25.41
CA VAL A 173 -27.19 -1.46 -25.29
C VAL A 173 -27.75 -1.08 -26.65
N SER A 174 -26.91 -0.78 -27.64
CA SER A 174 -27.35 -0.46 -29.01
C SER A 174 -28.04 -1.63 -29.65
N TYR A 175 -27.55 -2.85 -29.46
CA TYR A 175 -28.20 -4.06 -29.95
C TYR A 175 -29.56 -4.31 -29.24
N LEU A 176 -29.61 -4.22 -27.90
CA LEU A 176 -30.87 -4.40 -27.14
C LEU A 176 -31.99 -3.46 -27.59
N ARG A 177 -31.66 -2.23 -28.03
CA ARG A 177 -32.60 -1.25 -28.56
C ARG A 177 -33.25 -1.70 -29.87
N THR A 178 -32.63 -2.60 -30.63
CA THR A 178 -33.16 -3.13 -31.88
C THR A 178 -34.07 -4.32 -31.69
N LEU A 179 -34.04 -4.94 -30.51
CA LEU A 179 -34.79 -6.17 -30.25
C LEU A 179 -36.31 -5.91 -30.08
N PRO A 180 -37.16 -6.73 -30.69
CA PRO A 180 -38.59 -6.72 -30.39
C PRO A 180 -38.88 -7.07 -28.93
N ALA A 181 -40.00 -6.61 -28.41
CA ALA A 181 -40.44 -6.97 -27.08
C ALA A 181 -40.52 -8.50 -26.91
N GLY A 182 -39.96 -9.04 -25.85
CA GLY A 182 -39.91 -10.48 -25.56
C GLY A 182 -38.84 -11.28 -26.32
N ALA A 183 -38.08 -10.66 -27.22
CA ALA A 183 -36.94 -11.31 -27.86
C ALA A 183 -35.82 -11.60 -26.85
N ARG A 184 -35.07 -12.67 -27.07
CA ARG A 184 -33.83 -12.96 -26.31
C ARG A 184 -32.64 -12.40 -27.08
N PRO A 185 -31.66 -11.78 -26.38
CA PRO A 185 -30.41 -11.38 -27.01
C PRO A 185 -29.67 -12.60 -27.55
N ASP A 186 -29.01 -12.44 -28.71
CA ASP A 186 -28.22 -13.47 -29.35
C ASP A 186 -26.74 -13.05 -29.33
N PRO A 187 -25.86 -13.74 -28.55
CA PRO A 187 -24.44 -13.44 -28.51
C PRO A 187 -23.71 -13.64 -29.84
N THR A 188 -24.31 -14.37 -30.80
CA THR A 188 -23.73 -14.52 -32.15
C THR A 188 -23.94 -13.27 -33.00
N GLU A 189 -24.96 -12.46 -32.71
CA GLU A 189 -25.20 -11.16 -33.36
C GLU A 189 -24.48 -10.02 -32.66
N CYS A 190 -24.41 -10.07 -31.30
CA CYS A 190 -23.69 -9.13 -30.49
C CYS A 190 -23.06 -9.85 -29.29
N LYS A 191 -21.75 -10.15 -29.36
CA LYS A 191 -21.06 -10.88 -28.30
C LYS A 191 -21.16 -10.19 -26.92
N TYR A 192 -21.28 -8.88 -26.91
CA TYR A 192 -21.29 -8.11 -25.68
C TYR A 192 -22.59 -8.20 -24.86
N VAL A 193 -23.64 -8.78 -25.36
CA VAL A 193 -24.83 -9.05 -24.54
C VAL A 193 -24.58 -10.16 -23.50
N ASP A 194 -23.56 -10.99 -23.70
CA ASP A 194 -23.12 -12.00 -22.74
C ASP A 194 -22.08 -11.45 -21.73
N TYR A 195 -21.56 -10.24 -21.98
CA TYR A 195 -20.58 -9.62 -21.09
C TYR A 195 -21.22 -9.01 -19.83
N TYR A 196 -22.53 -8.77 -19.84
CA TYR A 196 -23.27 -8.15 -18.74
C TYR A 196 -24.51 -8.97 -18.40
N ASN A 197 -25.00 -8.82 -17.18
CA ASN A 197 -26.20 -9.47 -16.70
C ASN A 197 -27.45 -8.65 -17.09
N PHE A 198 -28.00 -8.85 -18.29
CA PHE A 198 -29.21 -8.21 -18.75
C PHE A 198 -30.47 -9.05 -18.43
N VAL A 199 -31.54 -8.38 -18.00
CA VAL A 199 -32.86 -9.01 -17.77
C VAL A 199 -33.98 -8.17 -18.36
N GLN A 200 -35.04 -8.85 -18.79
CA GLN A 200 -36.31 -8.20 -19.10
C GLN A 200 -37.28 -8.35 -17.92
N ALA A 201 -37.86 -7.23 -17.49
CA ALA A 201 -38.81 -7.18 -16.38
C ALA A 201 -39.80 -6.02 -16.56
N GLU A 202 -40.91 -6.05 -15.84
CA GLU A 202 -41.87 -4.93 -15.77
C GLU A 202 -41.28 -3.79 -14.92
N HIS A 203 -40.52 -4.13 -13.87
CA HIS A 203 -39.82 -3.21 -12.98
C HIS A 203 -38.39 -3.66 -12.74
N ALA A 204 -37.51 -2.72 -12.44
CA ALA A 204 -36.08 -3.01 -12.14
C ALA A 204 -35.96 -3.96 -10.93
N PRO A 205 -35.32 -5.14 -11.07
CA PRO A 205 -34.94 -5.94 -9.91
C PRO A 205 -34.00 -5.17 -8.96
N ALA A 206 -33.87 -5.62 -7.72
CA ALA A 206 -32.91 -5.06 -6.78
C ALA A 206 -31.50 -5.19 -7.35
N GLY A 207 -30.71 -4.11 -7.30
CA GLY A 207 -29.35 -4.06 -7.87
C GLY A 207 -29.29 -3.82 -9.38
N TYR A 208 -30.44 -3.76 -10.09
CA TYR A 208 -30.49 -3.53 -11.52
C TYR A 208 -30.87 -2.10 -11.88
N ARG A 209 -30.35 -1.62 -13.00
CA ARG A 209 -30.57 -0.28 -13.58
C ARG A 209 -31.26 -0.38 -14.94
N SER A 210 -32.09 0.61 -15.28
CA SER A 210 -32.75 0.65 -16.57
C SER A 210 -31.78 0.89 -17.72
N VAL A 211 -31.94 0.10 -18.80
CA VAL A 211 -31.19 0.34 -20.04
C VAL A 211 -31.83 1.54 -20.75
N THR A 212 -31.09 2.62 -20.90
CA THR A 212 -31.58 3.84 -21.56
C THR A 212 -31.96 3.56 -23.02
N GLY A 213 -33.20 3.83 -23.37
CA GLY A 213 -33.74 3.66 -24.74
C GLY A 213 -34.11 2.23 -25.13
N ALA A 214 -34.07 1.25 -24.19
CA ALA A 214 -34.57 -0.11 -24.37
C ALA A 214 -35.57 -0.43 -23.26
N SER A 215 -36.84 -0.12 -23.49
CA SER A 215 -37.91 -0.27 -22.50
C SER A 215 -38.04 -1.72 -22.02
N GLY A 216 -38.16 -1.92 -20.70
CA GLY A 216 -38.27 -3.23 -20.07
C GLY A 216 -36.95 -3.99 -19.95
N TRP A 217 -35.86 -3.45 -20.43
CA TRP A 217 -34.50 -3.99 -20.21
C TRP A 217 -33.81 -3.35 -19.04
N PHE A 218 -33.14 -4.18 -18.24
CA PHE A 218 -32.34 -3.77 -17.09
C PHE A 218 -30.99 -4.50 -17.12
N TYR A 219 -29.94 -3.85 -16.59
CA TYR A 219 -28.63 -4.45 -16.39
C TYR A 219 -28.26 -4.42 -14.90
N GLU A 220 -27.47 -5.37 -14.44
CA GLU A 220 -26.91 -5.36 -13.10
C GLU A 220 -25.93 -4.18 -12.95
N GLY A 221 -26.05 -3.43 -11.88
CA GLY A 221 -25.22 -2.25 -11.58
C GLY A 221 -25.21 -2.04 -10.08
N ARG A 222 -24.33 -2.77 -9.40
CA ARG A 222 -24.22 -2.83 -7.94
C ARG A 222 -23.96 -1.46 -7.34
N PHE A 223 -23.00 -0.74 -7.90
CA PHE A 223 -22.55 0.57 -7.38
C PHE A 223 -23.42 1.71 -7.92
N THR A 224 -23.23 2.07 -9.17
CA THR A 224 -23.95 3.17 -9.80
C THR A 224 -24.50 2.79 -11.18
N HIS A 225 -25.31 3.69 -11.78
CA HIS A 225 -25.77 3.51 -13.15
C HIS A 225 -24.65 3.65 -14.21
N GLU A 226 -23.49 4.18 -13.82
CA GLU A 226 -22.32 4.35 -14.68
C GLU A 226 -21.36 3.16 -14.61
N MET A 227 -21.67 2.16 -13.76
CA MET A 227 -20.84 0.99 -13.48
C MET A 227 -21.66 -0.29 -13.73
N PRO A 228 -21.88 -0.70 -15.00
CA PRO A 228 -22.55 -1.97 -15.30
C PRO A 228 -21.66 -3.16 -14.92
N ASP A 229 -22.22 -4.09 -14.14
CA ASP A 229 -21.52 -5.26 -13.65
C ASP A 229 -21.27 -6.27 -14.77
N LEU A 230 -20.04 -6.82 -14.80
CA LEU A 230 -19.63 -7.83 -15.77
C LEU A 230 -20.13 -9.23 -15.38
N ASN A 231 -20.49 -10.03 -16.36
CA ASN A 231 -20.84 -11.43 -16.18
C ASN A 231 -19.59 -12.31 -16.05
N LEU A 232 -19.03 -12.42 -14.84
CA LEU A 232 -17.80 -13.16 -14.58
C LEU A 232 -17.92 -14.69 -14.74
N MET A 233 -19.13 -15.21 -15.06
CA MET A 233 -19.35 -16.62 -15.45
C MET A 233 -19.32 -16.81 -16.97
N SER A 234 -19.32 -15.75 -17.77
CA SER A 234 -19.15 -15.85 -19.21
C SER A 234 -17.71 -16.23 -19.58
N ASP A 235 -17.56 -17.29 -20.37
CA ASP A 235 -16.25 -17.70 -20.90
C ASP A 235 -15.62 -16.59 -21.76
N ALA A 236 -16.44 -15.81 -22.46
CA ALA A 236 -15.98 -14.69 -23.27
C ALA A 236 -15.40 -13.56 -22.40
N VAL A 237 -16.06 -13.22 -21.28
CA VAL A 237 -15.56 -12.23 -20.32
C VAL A 237 -14.26 -12.73 -19.65
N ARG A 238 -14.24 -14.01 -19.27
CA ARG A 238 -13.02 -14.62 -18.69
C ARG A 238 -11.84 -14.60 -19.67
N ALA A 239 -12.10 -14.82 -20.95
CA ALA A 239 -11.06 -14.71 -21.99
C ALA A 239 -10.52 -13.28 -22.09
N GLU A 240 -11.40 -12.27 -22.14
CA GLU A 240 -11.00 -10.85 -22.16
C GLU A 240 -10.19 -10.47 -20.91
N ILE A 241 -10.63 -10.88 -19.71
CA ILE A 241 -9.88 -10.59 -18.46
C ILE A 241 -8.48 -11.23 -18.51
N LYS A 242 -8.37 -12.48 -19.00
CA LYS A 242 -7.07 -13.13 -19.19
C LYS A 242 -6.17 -12.35 -20.15
N ASP A 243 -6.72 -11.86 -21.27
CA ASP A 243 -5.98 -11.09 -22.26
C ASP A 243 -5.54 -9.72 -21.66
N ILE A 244 -6.40 -9.06 -20.87
CA ILE A 244 -6.05 -7.84 -20.13
C ILE A 244 -4.90 -8.11 -19.16
N MET A 245 -4.98 -9.19 -18.37
CA MET A 245 -3.92 -9.56 -17.44
C MET A 245 -2.59 -9.82 -18.17
N SER A 246 -2.64 -10.61 -19.27
CA SER A 246 -1.46 -10.89 -20.10
C SER A 246 -0.82 -9.61 -20.64
N PHE A 247 -1.63 -8.69 -21.17
CA PHE A 247 -1.16 -7.43 -21.73
C PHE A 247 -0.36 -6.59 -20.71
N TRP A 248 -0.85 -6.46 -19.49
CA TRP A 248 -0.18 -5.67 -18.46
C TRP A 248 1.03 -6.40 -17.84
N LEU A 249 0.95 -7.72 -17.69
CA LEU A 249 2.10 -8.53 -17.25
C LEU A 249 3.25 -8.47 -18.27
N ASP A 250 2.94 -8.46 -19.57
CA ASP A 250 3.93 -8.30 -20.65
C ASP A 250 4.61 -6.91 -20.63
N LYS A 251 3.97 -5.91 -20.01
CA LYS A 251 4.54 -4.57 -19.79
C LYS A 251 5.32 -4.44 -18.47
N GLY A 252 5.55 -5.55 -17.78
CA GLY A 252 6.37 -5.60 -16.56
C GLY A 252 5.58 -5.43 -15.26
N VAL A 253 4.25 -5.30 -15.29
CA VAL A 253 3.43 -5.27 -14.08
C VAL A 253 3.65 -6.54 -13.26
N ALA A 254 3.84 -6.41 -11.95
CA ALA A 254 4.12 -7.54 -11.05
C ALA A 254 2.87 -8.31 -10.65
N GLY A 255 1.69 -7.70 -10.80
CA GLY A 255 0.43 -8.29 -10.38
C GLY A 255 -0.70 -7.28 -10.32
N PHE A 256 -1.77 -7.61 -9.58
CA PHE A 256 -2.99 -6.81 -9.59
C PHE A 256 -3.62 -6.70 -8.20
N ARG A 257 -4.23 -5.55 -7.94
CA ARG A 257 -5.23 -5.40 -6.88
C ARG A 257 -6.62 -5.64 -7.50
N LEU A 258 -7.38 -6.55 -6.94
CA LEU A 258 -8.73 -6.88 -7.39
C LEU A 258 -9.73 -5.96 -6.69
N ASP A 259 -10.34 -5.06 -7.47
CA ASP A 259 -11.37 -4.15 -6.99
C ASP A 259 -12.65 -4.91 -6.60
N ALA A 260 -13.26 -4.52 -5.47
CA ALA A 260 -14.58 -4.95 -5.02
C ALA A 260 -14.81 -6.47 -5.09
N ALA A 261 -13.83 -7.30 -4.75
CA ALA A 261 -13.84 -8.74 -5.00
C ALA A 261 -14.98 -9.50 -4.29
N LYS A 262 -15.53 -8.96 -3.19
CA LYS A 262 -16.70 -9.56 -2.54
C LYS A 262 -18.02 -9.24 -3.26
N GLU A 263 -18.02 -8.28 -4.15
CA GLU A 263 -19.21 -7.83 -4.89
C GLU A 263 -19.29 -8.44 -6.30
N PHE A 264 -18.32 -9.26 -6.72
CA PHE A 264 -18.38 -10.00 -7.98
C PHE A 264 -19.73 -10.73 -8.15
N TYR A 265 -20.22 -11.27 -7.04
CA TYR A 265 -21.61 -11.73 -6.87
C TYR A 265 -22.07 -11.31 -5.48
N THR A 266 -22.73 -10.17 -5.36
CA THR A 266 -23.17 -9.59 -4.10
C THR A 266 -23.96 -10.60 -3.25
N GLY A 267 -23.42 -10.92 -2.07
CA GLY A 267 -24.04 -11.86 -1.12
C GLY A 267 -23.89 -13.34 -1.47
N ASP A 268 -23.19 -13.70 -2.55
CA ASP A 268 -22.93 -15.10 -2.93
C ASP A 268 -21.43 -15.43 -2.85
N ASN A 269 -20.98 -15.74 -1.64
CA ASN A 269 -19.56 -16.08 -1.40
C ASN A 269 -19.12 -17.36 -2.13
N VAL A 270 -20.04 -18.26 -2.50
CA VAL A 270 -19.67 -19.47 -3.26
C VAL A 270 -19.19 -19.09 -4.66
N ARG A 271 -19.91 -18.20 -5.34
CA ARG A 271 -19.50 -17.68 -6.64
C ARG A 271 -18.27 -16.78 -6.54
N ASN A 272 -18.18 -15.95 -5.50
CA ASN A 272 -16.99 -15.13 -5.27
C ASN A 272 -15.73 -15.99 -5.12
N ILE A 273 -15.80 -17.09 -4.37
CA ILE A 273 -14.71 -18.07 -4.23
C ILE A 273 -14.36 -18.70 -5.58
N GLU A 274 -15.33 -19.05 -6.41
CA GLU A 274 -15.09 -19.62 -7.74
C GLU A 274 -14.36 -18.62 -8.65
N VAL A 275 -14.82 -17.36 -8.70
CA VAL A 275 -14.18 -16.32 -9.52
C VAL A 275 -12.78 -16.01 -9.04
N LEU A 276 -12.57 -15.84 -7.73
CA LEU A 276 -11.25 -15.59 -7.15
C LEU A 276 -10.26 -16.73 -7.45
N ARG A 277 -10.73 -17.99 -7.35
CA ARG A 277 -9.91 -19.15 -7.70
C ARG A 277 -9.50 -19.10 -9.16
N TRP A 278 -10.45 -18.86 -10.06
CA TRP A 278 -10.17 -18.77 -11.48
C TRP A 278 -9.18 -17.63 -11.81
N ILE A 279 -9.33 -16.44 -11.18
CA ILE A 279 -8.39 -15.31 -11.37
C ILE A 279 -6.99 -15.70 -10.87
N GLN A 280 -6.88 -16.30 -9.68
CA GLN A 280 -5.60 -16.73 -9.12
C GLN A 280 -4.90 -17.77 -10.01
N GLU A 281 -5.62 -18.79 -10.45
CA GLU A 281 -5.10 -19.83 -11.33
C GLU A 281 -4.66 -19.25 -12.69
N THR A 282 -5.45 -18.30 -13.23
CA THR A 282 -5.11 -17.60 -14.46
C THR A 282 -3.84 -16.76 -14.30
N ALA A 283 -3.75 -15.98 -13.24
CA ALA A 283 -2.58 -15.15 -12.95
C ALA A 283 -1.29 -15.97 -12.87
N VAL A 284 -1.31 -17.04 -12.07
CA VAL A 284 -0.16 -17.95 -11.92
C VAL A 284 0.20 -18.66 -13.24
N SER A 285 -0.81 -18.97 -14.09
CA SER A 285 -0.54 -19.56 -15.39
C SER A 285 0.15 -18.61 -16.37
N LEU A 286 -0.09 -17.30 -16.24
CA LEU A 286 0.54 -16.25 -17.04
C LEU A 286 1.92 -15.88 -16.49
N LYS A 287 2.04 -15.71 -15.18
CA LYS A 287 3.27 -15.36 -14.48
C LYS A 287 3.28 -16.04 -13.10
N PRO A 288 4.18 -17.03 -12.87
CA PRO A 288 4.16 -17.85 -11.65
C PRO A 288 4.27 -17.07 -10.33
N ASP A 289 4.94 -15.93 -10.33
CA ASP A 289 5.15 -15.04 -9.20
C ASP A 289 4.20 -13.82 -9.21
N CYS A 290 3.15 -13.84 -10.05
CA CYS A 290 2.15 -12.78 -10.10
C CYS A 290 1.51 -12.56 -8.72
N TYR A 291 1.65 -11.36 -8.19
CA TYR A 291 1.04 -10.99 -6.91
C TYR A 291 -0.40 -10.50 -7.08
N LEU A 292 -1.33 -11.13 -6.39
CA LEU A 292 -2.73 -10.70 -6.35
C LEU A 292 -3.12 -10.30 -4.93
N VAL A 293 -3.75 -9.14 -4.78
CA VAL A 293 -4.39 -8.74 -3.52
C VAL A 293 -5.83 -8.33 -3.77
N ALA A 294 -6.77 -8.96 -3.05
CA ALA A 294 -8.20 -8.71 -3.22
C ALA A 294 -8.75 -7.74 -2.18
N GLU A 295 -9.58 -6.80 -2.62
CA GLU A 295 -10.36 -5.99 -1.72
C GLU A 295 -11.61 -6.75 -1.28
N VAL A 296 -11.66 -7.03 0.02
CA VAL A 296 -12.81 -7.64 0.71
C VAL A 296 -13.10 -6.82 1.96
N TRP A 297 -13.80 -5.73 1.80
CA TRP A 297 -14.19 -4.87 2.93
C TRP A 297 -15.29 -5.52 3.76
N ASP A 298 -14.89 -6.41 4.66
CA ASP A 298 -15.81 -7.22 5.46
C ASP A 298 -15.15 -7.73 6.75
N THR A 299 -15.88 -8.55 7.48
CA THR A 299 -15.43 -9.20 8.70
C THR A 299 -14.33 -10.24 8.44
N GLN A 300 -13.56 -10.55 9.50
CA GLN A 300 -12.57 -11.64 9.43
C GLN A 300 -13.17 -12.96 8.95
N ALA A 301 -14.41 -13.27 9.31
CA ALA A 301 -15.07 -14.52 8.91
C ALA A 301 -15.29 -14.59 7.39
N THR A 302 -15.73 -13.49 6.77
CA THR A 302 -15.89 -13.40 5.31
C THR A 302 -14.55 -13.50 4.61
N ILE A 303 -13.54 -12.75 5.06
CA ILE A 303 -12.18 -12.80 4.51
C ILE A 303 -11.62 -14.22 4.58
N THR A 304 -11.74 -14.89 5.75
CA THR A 304 -11.34 -16.29 5.92
C THR A 304 -12.02 -17.22 4.92
N SER A 305 -13.33 -17.04 4.73
CA SER A 305 -14.08 -17.85 3.75
C SER A 305 -13.54 -17.65 2.33
N LEU A 306 -13.23 -16.42 1.94
CA LEU A 306 -12.72 -16.11 0.59
C LEU A 306 -11.28 -16.60 0.37
N TYR A 307 -10.44 -16.69 1.41
CA TYR A 307 -9.13 -17.34 1.32
C TYR A 307 -9.20 -18.80 0.88
N THR A 308 -10.33 -19.52 1.09
CA THR A 308 -10.52 -20.89 0.58
C THR A 308 -10.54 -20.99 -0.94
N SER A 309 -10.61 -19.87 -1.64
CA SER A 309 -10.40 -19.79 -3.09
C SER A 309 -8.96 -20.13 -3.51
N GLY A 310 -7.99 -19.97 -2.62
CA GLY A 310 -6.57 -20.05 -2.90
C GLY A 310 -5.95 -18.70 -3.31
N ILE A 311 -6.73 -17.59 -3.30
CA ILE A 311 -6.17 -16.24 -3.53
C ILE A 311 -5.04 -15.99 -2.54
N ILE A 312 -3.92 -15.42 -3.02
CA ILE A 312 -2.71 -15.31 -2.19
C ILE A 312 -2.83 -14.22 -1.13
N SER A 313 -3.46 -13.08 -1.44
CA SER A 313 -3.63 -12.00 -0.46
C SER A 313 -5.03 -11.39 -0.51
N ILE A 314 -5.50 -10.98 0.67
CA ILE A 314 -6.72 -10.17 0.85
C ILE A 314 -6.37 -9.08 1.87
N PHE A 315 -6.80 -7.84 1.61
CA PHE A 315 -6.60 -6.73 2.56
C PHE A 315 -7.19 -7.02 3.93
N ASN A 316 -6.39 -6.81 4.98
CA ASN A 316 -6.77 -7.14 6.36
C ASN A 316 -7.58 -6.01 7.02
N PHE A 317 -8.80 -5.76 6.53
CA PHE A 317 -9.74 -4.77 7.08
C PHE A 317 -9.97 -4.87 8.58
N PRO A 318 -10.01 -6.08 9.21
CA PRO A 318 -10.11 -6.19 10.66
C PRO A 318 -9.03 -5.45 11.46
N PHE A 319 -7.88 -5.16 10.86
CA PHE A 319 -6.79 -4.41 11.51
C PHE A 319 -6.65 -2.97 11.01
N GLY A 320 -7.05 -2.68 9.77
CA GLY A 320 -7.05 -1.34 9.16
C GLY A 320 -8.28 -0.51 9.52
N ASP A 321 -8.33 0.73 8.96
CA ASP A 321 -9.42 1.69 9.11
C ASP A 321 -9.67 2.15 10.56
N ASN A 322 -10.58 3.11 10.72
CA ASN A 322 -10.99 3.68 12.02
C ASN A 322 -11.57 2.64 13.00
N GLU A 323 -12.26 1.64 12.47
CA GLU A 323 -12.86 0.57 13.28
C GLU A 323 -11.90 -0.62 13.49
N GLY A 324 -10.74 -0.60 12.84
CA GLY A 324 -9.76 -1.67 12.91
C GLY A 324 -9.04 -1.79 14.25
N ARG A 325 -8.40 -2.95 14.43
CA ARG A 325 -7.77 -3.31 15.69
C ARG A 325 -6.67 -2.35 16.11
N ILE A 326 -5.87 -1.84 15.18
CA ILE A 326 -4.76 -0.93 15.47
C ILE A 326 -5.29 0.38 16.08
N VAL A 327 -6.21 1.05 15.38
CA VAL A 327 -6.79 2.31 15.85
C VAL A 327 -7.52 2.13 17.19
N LYS A 328 -8.32 1.06 17.34
CA LYS A 328 -9.01 0.76 18.60
C LYS A 328 -8.06 0.50 19.77
N THR A 329 -6.91 -0.12 19.52
CA THR A 329 -5.88 -0.32 20.54
C THR A 329 -5.30 1.03 20.99
N LEU A 330 -4.94 1.92 20.06
CA LEU A 330 -4.39 3.24 20.36
C LEU A 330 -5.41 4.22 20.99
N GLN A 331 -6.69 4.12 20.60
CA GLN A 331 -7.78 4.86 21.27
C GLN A 331 -8.03 4.34 22.70
N GLY A 332 -7.79 3.05 22.93
CA GLY A 332 -7.87 2.40 24.23
C GLY A 332 -6.57 2.41 25.03
N ALA A 333 -5.54 3.15 24.61
CA ALA A 333 -4.26 3.28 25.31
C ALA A 333 -4.49 3.66 26.79
N GLY A 334 -3.78 2.97 27.70
CA GLY A 334 -4.03 3.04 29.13
C GLY A 334 -5.08 2.03 29.65
N ARG A 335 -5.65 1.21 28.78
CA ARG A 335 -6.54 0.10 29.16
C ARG A 335 -5.83 -1.22 28.84
N GLU A 336 -5.33 -1.91 29.83
CA GLU A 336 -4.63 -3.19 29.71
C GLU A 336 -5.33 -4.18 28.77
N THR A 337 -6.65 -4.30 28.86
CA THR A 337 -7.43 -5.22 28.02
C THR A 337 -7.44 -4.86 26.54
N ALA A 338 -7.19 -3.61 26.15
CA ALA A 338 -7.11 -3.22 24.75
C ALA A 338 -5.75 -3.63 24.16
N VAL A 339 -4.69 -3.38 24.91
CA VAL A 339 -3.31 -3.70 24.52
C VAL A 339 -3.07 -5.20 24.43
N SER A 340 -3.43 -5.96 25.47
CA SER A 340 -3.25 -7.41 25.51
C SER A 340 -4.02 -8.14 24.39
N LYS A 341 -5.17 -7.59 23.96
CA LYS A 341 -5.95 -8.13 22.85
C LYS A 341 -5.31 -7.92 21.46
N TYR A 342 -4.38 -6.99 21.31
CA TYR A 342 -3.77 -6.76 20.00
C TYR A 342 -2.96 -7.98 19.54
N ALA A 343 -1.97 -8.43 20.34
CA ALA A 343 -1.15 -9.60 20.01
C ALA A 343 -1.96 -10.89 19.87
N THR A 344 -2.92 -11.14 20.77
CA THR A 344 -3.81 -12.31 20.69
C THR A 344 -4.75 -12.27 19.48
N SER A 345 -5.12 -11.07 19.01
CA SER A 345 -5.92 -10.93 17.78
C SER A 345 -5.09 -11.20 16.54
N LEU A 346 -3.81 -10.78 16.52
CA LEU A 346 -2.88 -11.11 15.44
C LEU A 346 -2.66 -12.61 15.32
N GLU A 347 -2.35 -13.29 16.44
CA GLU A 347 -2.20 -14.75 16.49
C GLU A 347 -3.44 -15.46 15.94
N LYS A 348 -4.63 -15.06 16.41
CA LYS A 348 -5.89 -15.65 15.97
C LYS A 348 -6.14 -15.41 14.48
N SER A 349 -5.93 -14.20 13.98
CA SER A 349 -6.12 -13.85 12.57
C SER A 349 -5.19 -14.68 11.70
N HIS A 350 -3.90 -14.72 12.05
CA HIS A 350 -2.89 -15.49 11.36
C HIS A 350 -3.25 -17.00 11.30
N ALA A 351 -3.57 -17.60 12.45
CA ALA A 351 -3.94 -19.01 12.51
C ALA A 351 -5.17 -19.33 11.64
N THR A 352 -6.19 -18.45 11.68
CA THR A 352 -7.43 -18.63 10.93
C THR A 352 -7.22 -18.53 9.41
N PHE A 353 -6.42 -17.56 8.96
CA PHE A 353 -6.13 -17.38 7.53
C PHE A 353 -5.24 -18.49 7.00
N LYS A 354 -4.22 -18.91 7.78
CA LYS A 354 -3.32 -20.01 7.44
C LYS A 354 -4.04 -21.37 7.34
N GLU A 355 -5.05 -21.59 8.18
CA GLU A 355 -5.91 -22.78 8.09
C GLU A 355 -6.74 -22.77 6.79
N ALA A 356 -7.28 -21.59 6.39
CA ALA A 356 -8.06 -21.45 5.18
C ALA A 356 -7.23 -21.54 3.88
N ASN A 357 -6.02 -20.94 3.90
CA ASN A 357 -5.06 -20.97 2.80
C ASN A 357 -3.63 -21.04 3.37
N PRO A 358 -2.98 -22.21 3.37
CA PRO A 358 -1.61 -22.35 3.90
C PRO A 358 -0.55 -21.47 3.22
N ASN A 359 -0.83 -21.00 2.01
CA ASN A 359 0.09 -20.16 1.22
C ASN A 359 -0.28 -18.68 1.26
N TYR A 360 -1.23 -18.28 2.11
CA TYR A 360 -1.66 -16.87 2.15
C TYR A 360 -0.50 -15.96 2.56
N ILE A 361 -0.51 -14.76 2.01
CA ILE A 361 0.30 -13.63 2.44
C ILE A 361 -0.67 -12.58 2.96
N ASP A 362 -0.60 -12.21 4.24
CA ASP A 362 -1.46 -11.15 4.78
C ASP A 362 -1.19 -9.82 4.06
N ALA A 363 -2.20 -8.98 3.93
CA ALA A 363 -2.08 -7.65 3.34
C ALA A 363 -2.55 -6.58 4.34
N PRO A 364 -1.76 -6.32 5.40
CA PRO A 364 -2.09 -5.29 6.37
C PRO A 364 -1.95 -3.88 5.77
N PHE A 365 -2.88 -3.01 6.14
CA PHE A 365 -2.90 -1.59 5.79
C PHE A 365 -3.54 -0.79 6.91
N MET A 366 -3.24 0.50 7.00
CA MET A 366 -3.91 1.38 7.97
C MET A 366 -5.07 2.13 7.35
N THR A 367 -4.81 2.77 6.22
CA THR A 367 -5.77 3.54 5.46
C THR A 367 -5.55 3.34 3.97
N ASN A 368 -6.55 3.70 3.16
CA ASN A 368 -6.49 3.68 1.72
C ASN A 368 -7.30 4.87 1.13
N HIS A 369 -7.51 4.87 -0.16
CA HIS A 369 -8.24 5.91 -0.89
C HIS A 369 -9.76 5.98 -0.60
N ASP A 370 -10.32 5.00 0.12
CA ASP A 370 -11.76 4.90 0.45
C ASP A 370 -12.07 5.20 1.92
N VAL A 371 -11.04 5.42 2.74
CA VAL A 371 -11.20 5.72 4.17
C VAL A 371 -10.39 6.95 4.58
N GLY A 372 -10.77 7.56 5.70
CA GLY A 372 -10.04 8.71 6.24
C GLY A 372 -8.62 8.37 6.68
N ARG A 373 -7.81 9.39 6.92
CA ARG A 373 -6.38 9.27 7.25
C ARG A 373 -6.17 8.91 8.72
N VAL A 374 -5.21 8.01 8.99
CA VAL A 374 -4.93 7.46 10.33
C VAL A 374 -4.59 8.55 11.36
N ALA A 375 -3.85 9.58 11.00
CA ALA A 375 -3.50 10.68 11.90
C ALA A 375 -4.76 11.38 12.46
N GLY A 376 -5.84 11.48 11.68
CA GLY A 376 -7.14 11.95 12.13
C GLY A 376 -7.78 10.99 13.14
N PHE A 377 -7.73 9.69 12.89
CA PHE A 377 -8.34 8.66 13.75
C PHE A 377 -7.70 8.56 15.13
N VAL A 378 -6.40 8.83 15.23
CA VAL A 378 -5.67 8.80 16.51
C VAL A 378 -5.53 10.17 17.16
N GLY A 379 -6.35 11.16 16.73
CA GLY A 379 -6.50 12.45 17.38
C GLY A 379 -5.40 13.46 17.04
N ARG A 380 -4.70 13.29 15.93
CA ARG A 380 -3.59 14.15 15.46
C ARG A 380 -2.44 14.22 16.50
N ILE A 381 -2.20 13.11 17.17
CA ILE A 381 -1.11 12.95 18.15
C ILE A 381 0.06 12.31 17.42
N PRO A 382 1.23 12.98 17.32
CA PRO A 382 2.34 12.48 16.50
C PRO A 382 2.84 11.10 16.95
N GLU A 383 2.97 10.88 18.27
CA GLU A 383 3.43 9.60 18.82
C GLU A 383 2.44 8.46 18.51
N LYS A 384 1.15 8.73 18.54
CA LYS A 384 0.13 7.72 18.16
C LYS A 384 0.12 7.48 16.65
N THR A 385 0.34 8.52 15.85
CA THR A 385 0.43 8.38 14.38
C THR A 385 1.62 7.52 13.99
N LYS A 386 2.79 7.77 14.57
CA LYS A 386 3.99 6.95 14.43
C LYS A 386 3.75 5.51 14.85
N MET A 387 3.19 5.31 16.05
CA MET A 387 2.91 3.99 16.58
C MET A 387 1.91 3.21 15.73
N ALA A 388 0.88 3.86 15.18
CA ALA A 388 -0.07 3.23 14.26
C ALA A 388 0.62 2.69 13.02
N GLY A 389 1.47 3.50 12.39
CA GLY A 389 2.27 3.07 11.24
C GLY A 389 3.19 1.89 11.58
N ALA A 390 3.90 1.96 12.70
CA ALA A 390 4.77 0.87 13.11
C ALA A 390 3.99 -0.42 13.43
N MET A 391 2.82 -0.33 14.08
CA MET A 391 1.96 -1.49 14.33
C MET A 391 1.55 -2.17 13.03
N ASN A 392 1.28 -1.40 11.98
CA ASN A 392 1.01 -1.91 10.63
C ASN A 392 2.27 -2.53 10.00
N ILE A 393 3.38 -1.77 9.98
CA ILE A 393 4.64 -2.17 9.34
C ILE A 393 5.21 -3.45 9.96
N PHE A 394 5.03 -3.69 11.26
CA PHE A 394 5.52 -4.90 11.93
C PHE A 394 4.53 -6.08 11.89
N MET A 395 3.41 -6.00 11.19
CA MET A 395 2.58 -7.19 10.90
C MET A 395 3.28 -8.11 9.88
N SER A 396 2.97 -9.40 9.92
CA SER A 396 3.38 -10.35 8.88
C SER A 396 2.65 -10.06 7.56
N GLY A 397 3.20 -10.54 6.44
CA GLY A 397 2.61 -10.37 5.11
C GLY A 397 3.24 -9.24 4.29
N SER A 398 2.54 -8.71 3.34
CA SER A 398 2.89 -7.56 2.50
C SER A 398 2.18 -6.32 3.02
N VAL A 399 2.92 -5.38 3.60
CA VAL A 399 2.33 -4.18 4.19
C VAL A 399 2.04 -3.12 3.13
N PHE A 400 0.90 -2.43 3.29
CA PHE A 400 0.50 -1.34 2.42
C PHE A 400 0.50 -0.02 3.20
N ILE A 401 1.07 1.02 2.59
CA ILE A 401 1.13 2.41 3.08
C ILE A 401 0.44 3.29 2.04
N TYR A 402 -0.56 4.04 2.43
CA TYR A 402 -1.23 4.98 1.53
C TYR A 402 -0.46 6.30 1.46
N TYR A 403 -0.22 6.86 0.26
CA TYR A 403 0.58 8.07 0.10
C TYR A 403 0.19 9.19 1.09
N GLY A 404 1.19 9.82 1.68
CA GLY A 404 1.03 10.86 2.70
C GLY A 404 0.72 10.34 4.11
N GLU A 405 0.58 9.01 4.31
CA GLU A 405 0.47 8.42 5.64
C GLU A 405 1.78 8.58 6.41
N GLU A 406 2.91 8.43 5.73
CA GLU A 406 4.27 8.56 6.25
C GLU A 406 4.62 9.98 6.74
N ILE A 407 3.85 10.98 6.33
CA ILE A 407 3.98 12.37 6.83
C ILE A 407 2.79 12.79 7.71
N GLY A 408 1.91 11.85 8.04
CA GLY A 408 0.76 12.10 8.89
C GLY A 408 -0.28 13.05 8.28
N MET A 409 -0.52 12.99 6.97
CA MET A 409 -1.61 13.75 6.33
C MET A 409 -2.94 13.44 7.01
N ILE A 410 -3.81 14.45 7.08
CA ILE A 410 -5.16 14.33 7.64
C ILE A 410 -6.21 14.61 6.57
N THR A 411 -7.42 14.13 6.80
CA THR A 411 -8.57 14.34 5.93
C THR A 411 -9.26 15.67 6.27
N GLY A 412 -9.66 16.43 5.25
CA GLY A 412 -10.40 17.69 5.45
C GLY A 412 -11.90 17.48 5.67
N ALA A 413 -12.50 16.48 5.01
CA ALA A 413 -13.87 16.02 5.20
C ALA A 413 -13.92 14.48 5.09
N MET A 414 -14.99 13.87 5.61
CA MET A 414 -15.18 12.41 5.55
C MET A 414 -15.98 12.05 4.30
N ASP A 415 -15.35 12.21 3.15
CA ASP A 415 -15.88 11.88 1.83
C ASP A 415 -14.76 11.48 0.86
N ASP A 416 -15.07 10.69 -0.16
CA ASP A 416 -14.11 10.11 -1.10
C ASP A 416 -13.13 11.13 -1.70
N PRO A 417 -13.57 12.29 -2.23
CA PRO A 417 -12.60 13.23 -2.81
C PRO A 417 -11.59 13.74 -1.79
N SER A 418 -12.01 13.88 -0.52
CA SER A 418 -11.17 14.41 0.56
C SER A 418 -10.18 13.38 1.11
N TYR A 419 -10.46 12.08 0.96
CA TYR A 419 -9.49 11.02 1.28
C TYR A 419 -8.32 11.03 0.29
N ARG A 420 -8.56 11.49 -0.94
CA ARG A 420 -7.64 11.53 -2.09
C ARG A 420 -7.00 12.91 -2.31
N ALA A 421 -6.86 13.69 -1.24
CA ALA A 421 -6.25 15.02 -1.28
C ALA A 421 -4.83 14.97 -1.86
N PRO A 422 -4.36 16.05 -2.53
CA PRO A 422 -3.01 16.15 -3.08
C PRO A 422 -1.92 15.85 -2.06
N MET A 423 -0.87 15.14 -2.49
CA MET A 423 0.32 14.91 -1.69
C MET A 423 0.95 16.23 -1.25
N TYR A 424 1.36 16.31 0.01
CA TYR A 424 1.93 17.52 0.60
C TYR A 424 3.45 17.48 0.58
N TRP A 425 4.01 17.75 -0.62
CA TRP A 425 5.46 17.68 -0.87
C TRP A 425 6.23 18.75 -0.11
N ASN A 426 5.82 20.00 -0.23
CA ASN A 426 6.46 21.16 0.39
C ASN A 426 5.45 22.22 0.86
N ALA A 427 5.89 23.11 1.75
CA ALA A 427 5.04 24.15 2.34
C ALA A 427 4.58 25.20 1.31
N ALA A 428 5.37 25.45 0.26
CA ALA A 428 5.05 26.39 -0.80
C ALA A 428 3.96 25.87 -1.75
N ARG A 429 3.72 24.54 -1.76
CA ARG A 429 2.79 23.87 -2.67
C ARG A 429 3.08 24.17 -4.14
N ASP A 430 4.33 24.20 -4.48
CA ASP A 430 4.88 24.27 -5.84
C ASP A 430 5.49 22.92 -6.26
N ASN A 431 6.28 22.89 -7.32
CA ASN A 431 7.07 21.74 -7.75
C ASN A 431 6.32 20.39 -7.74
N GLY A 432 5.29 20.28 -8.57
CA GLY A 432 4.53 19.05 -8.77
C GLY A 432 3.31 18.90 -7.86
N THR A 433 2.91 19.93 -7.12
CA THR A 433 1.65 19.92 -6.38
C THR A 433 0.46 19.91 -7.34
N THR A 434 -0.41 18.91 -7.21
CA THR A 434 -1.63 18.77 -8.01
C THR A 434 -2.76 19.65 -7.48
N GLN A 435 -3.79 19.89 -8.30
CA GLN A 435 -5.06 20.44 -7.84
C GLN A 435 -5.86 19.38 -7.08
N PRO A 436 -6.65 19.77 -6.06
CA PRO A 436 -7.54 18.84 -5.38
C PRO A 436 -8.54 18.21 -6.35
N PRO A 437 -8.89 16.91 -6.19
CA PRO A 437 -9.98 16.31 -6.94
C PRO A 437 -11.30 17.08 -6.82
N PRO A 438 -12.19 17.00 -7.81
CA PRO A 438 -13.50 17.65 -7.75
C PRO A 438 -14.28 17.25 -6.49
N GLY A 439 -14.71 18.23 -5.70
CA GLY A 439 -15.42 18.01 -4.44
C GLY A 439 -14.53 17.82 -3.21
N CYS A 440 -13.22 17.72 -3.38
CA CYS A 440 -12.30 17.58 -2.26
C CYS A 440 -12.31 18.81 -1.34
N THR A 441 -12.44 18.54 -0.05
CA THR A 441 -12.23 19.52 1.01
C THR A 441 -10.84 19.31 1.62
N LEU A 442 -9.94 20.27 1.43
CA LEU A 442 -8.63 20.23 2.06
C LEU A 442 -8.72 20.53 3.57
N PRO A 443 -7.85 19.95 4.40
CA PRO A 443 -7.73 20.37 5.78
C PRO A 443 -7.27 21.83 5.88
N LYS A 444 -7.67 22.53 6.93
CA LYS A 444 -7.27 23.92 7.15
C LYS A 444 -5.77 24.09 7.38
N GLU A 445 -5.14 23.07 7.93
CA GLU A 445 -3.71 22.98 8.23
C GLU A 445 -3.25 21.53 8.16
N TYR A 446 -1.98 21.32 7.91
CA TYR A 446 -1.31 20.03 8.03
C TYR A 446 -0.44 20.06 9.30
N PRO A 447 -0.86 19.39 10.38
CA PRO A 447 -0.32 19.61 11.73
C PRO A 447 1.14 19.17 11.89
N PHE A 448 1.65 18.37 10.96
CA PHE A 448 3.00 17.78 11.06
C PHE A 448 3.99 18.31 10.02
N GLY A 449 3.54 19.24 9.16
CA GLY A 449 4.37 19.79 8.08
C GLY A 449 4.36 18.94 6.80
N SER A 450 5.09 19.41 5.81
CA SER A 450 5.29 18.79 4.49
C SER A 450 6.38 17.71 4.53
N LEU A 451 6.51 16.94 3.44
CA LEU A 451 7.59 15.96 3.31
C LEU A 451 8.97 16.61 3.44
N ASP A 452 9.20 17.74 2.73
CA ASP A 452 10.50 18.43 2.76
C ASP A 452 10.87 18.87 4.17
N GLU A 453 9.90 19.43 4.95
CA GLU A 453 10.15 19.83 6.34
C GLU A 453 10.42 18.60 7.24
N GLN A 454 9.70 17.52 7.05
CA GLN A 454 9.84 16.31 7.87
C GLN A 454 11.12 15.52 7.56
N ARG A 455 11.65 15.65 6.36
CA ARG A 455 12.95 15.03 6.00
C ARG A 455 14.09 15.55 6.84
N GLU A 456 14.09 16.84 7.16
CA GLU A 456 15.11 17.52 7.93
C GLU A 456 14.95 17.36 9.46
N ASP A 457 13.82 16.81 9.93
CA ASP A 457 13.53 16.61 11.35
C ASP A 457 13.66 15.12 11.74
N ASP A 458 14.74 14.77 12.45
CA ASP A 458 14.97 13.43 12.98
C ASP A 458 13.81 12.89 13.84
N ALA A 459 13.01 13.78 14.44
CA ALA A 459 11.85 13.41 15.25
C ALA A 459 10.55 13.36 14.45
N SER A 460 10.57 13.53 13.14
CA SER A 460 9.37 13.53 12.29
C SER A 460 8.67 12.17 12.22
N ILE A 461 7.43 12.17 11.67
CA ILE A 461 6.70 10.94 11.34
C ILE A 461 7.42 10.23 10.17
N TYR A 462 7.85 10.98 9.18
CA TYR A 462 8.56 10.47 8.00
C TYR A 462 9.82 9.68 8.39
N ASN A 463 10.71 10.26 9.16
CA ASN A 463 11.95 9.60 9.58
C ASN A 463 11.71 8.42 10.53
N TYR A 464 10.60 8.43 11.27
CA TYR A 464 10.17 7.27 12.05
C TYR A 464 9.70 6.11 11.13
N TYR A 465 8.92 6.41 10.07
CA TYR A 465 8.50 5.40 9.08
C TYR A 465 9.71 4.80 8.36
N ARG A 466 10.70 5.60 7.95
CA ARG A 466 11.96 5.11 7.35
C ARG A 466 12.63 4.07 8.24
N GLN A 467 12.77 4.36 9.53
CA GLN A 467 13.39 3.43 10.49
C GLN A 467 12.53 2.16 10.67
N ALA A 468 11.21 2.29 10.78
CA ALA A 468 10.31 1.13 10.92
C ALA A 468 10.37 0.19 9.69
N VAL A 469 10.35 0.77 8.49
CA VAL A 469 10.49 0.03 7.22
C VAL A 469 11.86 -0.64 7.14
N ALA A 470 12.94 0.07 7.48
CA ALA A 470 14.29 -0.48 7.47
C ALA A 470 14.44 -1.67 8.43
N ILE A 471 13.87 -1.59 9.65
CA ILE A 471 13.89 -2.72 10.61
C ILE A 471 13.16 -3.93 10.02
N ARG A 472 11.98 -3.72 9.42
CA ARG A 472 11.22 -4.80 8.77
C ARG A 472 12.02 -5.47 7.65
N GLN A 473 12.69 -4.69 6.80
CA GLN A 473 13.47 -5.20 5.67
C GLN A 473 14.77 -5.88 6.12
N ALA A 474 15.38 -5.39 7.18
CA ALA A 474 16.59 -5.99 7.74
C ALA A 474 16.31 -7.32 8.47
N LEU A 475 15.09 -7.55 8.92
CA LEU A 475 14.65 -8.72 9.67
C LEU A 475 13.47 -9.43 8.97
N PRO A 476 13.72 -10.28 7.96
CA PRO A 476 12.68 -10.96 7.18
C PRO A 476 11.69 -11.76 8.04
N VAL A 477 12.12 -12.26 9.19
CA VAL A 477 11.26 -12.96 10.15
C VAL A 477 10.05 -12.10 10.59
N ILE A 478 10.12 -10.77 10.46
CA ILE A 478 8.98 -9.87 10.74
C ILE A 478 7.89 -10.03 9.70
N SER A 479 8.27 -10.08 8.42
CA SER A 479 7.31 -10.17 7.30
C SER A 479 6.83 -11.59 7.03
N HIS A 480 7.72 -12.58 7.10
CA HIS A 480 7.44 -13.98 6.76
C HIS A 480 6.95 -14.80 7.94
N GLY A 481 7.22 -14.34 9.17
CA GLY A 481 7.07 -15.14 10.38
C GLY A 481 5.62 -15.45 10.74
N ASP A 482 5.38 -16.69 11.13
CA ASP A 482 4.17 -17.07 11.84
C ASP A 482 4.09 -16.31 13.15
N THR A 483 2.96 -15.65 13.37
CA THR A 483 2.76 -14.77 14.52
C THR A 483 2.03 -15.49 15.65
N THR A 484 2.63 -15.45 16.85
CA THR A 484 2.01 -15.89 18.10
C THR A 484 2.10 -14.81 19.18
N CYS A 485 1.23 -14.86 20.16
CA CYS A 485 1.29 -13.96 21.31
C CYS A 485 2.34 -14.48 22.30
N GLU A 486 3.34 -13.63 22.63
CA GLU A 486 4.31 -13.94 23.70
C GLU A 486 3.68 -13.62 25.06
N THR A 487 2.90 -14.56 25.58
CA THR A 487 1.99 -14.35 26.73
C THR A 487 2.70 -13.91 28.00
N ALA A 488 3.95 -14.35 28.21
CA ALA A 488 4.71 -13.99 29.42
C ALA A 488 5.12 -12.51 29.44
N LEU A 489 5.27 -11.89 28.26
CA LEU A 489 5.63 -10.48 28.10
C LEU A 489 4.43 -9.61 27.68
N ASN A 490 3.30 -10.21 27.31
CA ASN A 490 2.08 -9.50 26.85
C ASN A 490 1.23 -9.05 28.06
N VAL A 491 1.76 -8.13 28.85
CA VAL A 491 1.19 -7.70 30.14
C VAL A 491 1.11 -6.17 30.25
N GLY A 492 0.13 -5.67 30.97
CA GLY A 492 -0.06 -4.25 31.20
C GLY A 492 -0.26 -3.48 29.88
N CYS A 493 0.60 -2.51 29.63
CA CYS A 493 0.62 -1.71 28.40
C CYS A 493 1.56 -2.25 27.31
N ILE A 494 2.19 -3.39 27.57
CA ILE A 494 3.07 -4.06 26.60
C ILE A 494 2.25 -5.06 25.78
N SER A 495 2.28 -4.91 24.46
CA SER A 495 1.89 -5.94 23.51
C SER A 495 3.12 -6.69 23.05
N ALA A 496 3.13 -8.01 23.18
CA ALA A 496 4.27 -8.85 22.85
C ALA A 496 3.90 -9.93 21.84
N GLN A 497 4.65 -9.97 20.74
CA GLN A 497 4.48 -10.89 19.64
C GLN A 497 5.77 -11.68 19.43
N ARG A 498 5.66 -12.99 19.24
CA ARG A 498 6.76 -13.81 18.73
C ARG A 498 6.50 -14.12 17.26
N LYS A 499 7.52 -14.02 16.44
CA LYS A 499 7.48 -14.43 15.04
C LYS A 499 8.52 -15.51 14.80
N THR A 500 8.15 -16.49 13.98
CA THR A 500 9.01 -17.64 13.67
C THR A 500 8.96 -17.91 12.17
N TRP A 501 10.11 -17.95 11.53
CA TRP A 501 10.26 -18.24 10.10
C TRP A 501 11.52 -19.07 9.86
N ASN A 502 11.36 -20.28 9.32
CA ASN A 502 12.43 -21.25 9.22
C ASN A 502 13.09 -21.46 10.61
N ASP A 503 14.40 -21.27 10.71
CA ASP A 503 15.16 -21.34 11.96
C ASP A 503 15.30 -19.98 12.68
N GLU A 504 14.71 -18.92 12.12
CA GLU A 504 14.77 -17.56 12.67
C GLU A 504 13.58 -17.26 13.58
N GLN A 505 13.85 -16.48 14.62
CA GLN A 505 12.81 -16.00 15.54
C GLN A 505 13.09 -14.55 15.94
N CYS A 506 12.02 -13.79 16.19
CA CYS A 506 12.13 -12.52 16.90
C CYS A 506 10.96 -12.35 17.88
N ILE A 507 11.14 -11.51 18.89
CA ILE A 507 10.07 -11.03 19.76
C ILE A 507 9.97 -9.53 19.58
N ILE A 508 8.75 -9.04 19.28
CA ILE A 508 8.45 -7.62 19.13
C ILE A 508 7.67 -7.19 20.36
N LEU A 509 8.24 -6.27 21.14
CA LEU A 509 7.60 -5.63 22.28
C LEU A 509 7.16 -4.22 21.89
N MET A 510 5.90 -3.89 22.17
CA MET A 510 5.32 -2.58 21.88
C MET A 510 4.70 -2.01 23.15
N ASN A 511 5.26 -0.92 23.69
CA ASN A 511 4.56 -0.14 24.72
C ASN A 511 3.49 0.73 24.04
N VAL A 512 2.22 0.36 24.18
CA VAL A 512 1.10 1.04 23.51
C VAL A 512 0.41 2.04 24.45
N ASP A 513 1.15 2.63 25.39
CA ASP A 513 0.65 3.61 26.32
C ASP A 513 1.48 4.90 26.27
N LYS A 514 0.88 5.98 26.82
CA LYS A 514 1.50 7.30 27.01
C LYS A 514 2.43 7.40 28.22
N VAL A 515 2.63 6.30 28.95
CA VAL A 515 3.53 6.20 30.11
C VAL A 515 4.63 5.18 29.82
N ALA A 516 5.80 5.39 30.40
CA ALA A 516 6.88 4.43 30.31
C ALA A 516 6.53 3.13 31.05
N ALA A 517 7.11 2.03 30.59
CA ALA A 517 6.94 0.70 31.17
C ALA A 517 8.29 0.02 31.37
N GLU A 518 8.36 -0.83 32.38
CA GLU A 518 9.49 -1.72 32.60
C GLU A 518 9.10 -3.15 32.25
N VAL A 519 10.01 -3.88 31.58
CA VAL A 519 9.83 -5.28 31.19
C VAL A 519 11.00 -6.09 31.74
N ASP A 520 10.68 -7.08 32.59
CA ASP A 520 11.67 -8.01 33.11
C ASP A 520 11.96 -9.11 32.06
N LEU A 521 13.18 -9.12 31.56
CA LEU A 521 13.69 -10.08 30.58
C LEU A 521 14.54 -11.19 31.23
N SER A 522 14.47 -11.39 32.55
CA SER A 522 15.28 -12.41 33.27
C SER A 522 15.10 -13.82 32.70
N ALA A 523 13.90 -14.15 32.23
CA ALA A 523 13.58 -15.44 31.58
C ALA A 523 14.03 -15.50 30.10
N TYR A 524 14.57 -14.41 29.56
CA TYR A 524 15.00 -14.22 28.17
C TYR A 524 16.49 -13.86 28.08
N SER A 525 17.32 -14.39 28.99
CA SER A 525 18.76 -14.09 29.07
C SER A 525 19.55 -14.54 27.84
N ASP A 526 18.97 -15.42 27.03
CA ASP A 526 19.47 -15.88 25.73
C ASP A 526 18.97 -15.01 24.54
N TRP A 527 18.36 -13.87 24.83
CA TRP A 527 17.91 -12.89 23.84
C TRP A 527 18.64 -11.54 24.04
N HIS A 528 18.81 -10.79 22.94
CA HIS A 528 19.37 -9.45 22.99
C HIS A 528 18.47 -8.45 22.22
N VAL A 529 18.61 -7.17 22.55
CA VAL A 529 17.95 -6.08 21.84
C VAL A 529 18.63 -5.85 20.50
N ALA A 530 17.98 -6.20 19.41
CA ALA A 530 18.49 -6.03 18.05
C ALA A 530 18.11 -4.67 17.44
N ALA A 531 16.89 -4.20 17.69
CA ALA A 531 16.42 -2.91 17.18
C ALA A 531 15.53 -2.21 18.19
N LYS A 532 15.52 -0.88 18.12
CA LYS A 532 14.75 0.02 18.98
C LYS A 532 14.08 1.09 18.13
N LEU A 533 12.87 1.49 18.48
CA LEU A 533 12.15 2.57 17.83
C LEU A 533 11.31 3.31 18.86
N SER A 534 11.49 4.62 19.00
CA SER A 534 10.80 5.45 19.99
C SER A 534 9.97 6.53 19.31
N ALA A 535 8.66 6.56 19.54
CA ALA A 535 7.79 7.54 18.93
C ALA A 535 7.90 8.92 19.59
N ASP A 536 8.23 8.98 20.88
CA ASP A 536 8.39 10.22 21.65
C ASP A 536 9.85 10.74 21.71
N GLY A 537 10.77 10.00 21.06
CA GLY A 537 12.19 10.34 20.99
C GLY A 537 12.98 10.07 22.28
N ASN A 538 12.34 9.54 23.33
CA ASN A 538 13.03 9.16 24.55
C ASN A 538 13.81 7.86 24.38
N GLU A 539 14.91 7.72 25.11
CA GLU A 539 15.80 6.57 25.00
C GLU A 539 15.18 5.30 25.59
N ILE A 540 15.33 4.19 24.89
CA ILE A 540 15.04 2.85 25.38
C ILE A 540 16.32 2.31 26.00
N THR A 541 16.30 2.01 27.31
CA THR A 541 17.46 1.57 28.06
C THR A 541 17.29 0.17 28.65
N MET A 542 18.40 -0.49 28.95
CA MET A 542 18.41 -1.79 29.60
C MET A 542 19.42 -1.77 30.75
N GLU A 543 18.95 -2.02 31.97
CA GLU A 543 19.76 -2.18 33.16
C GLU A 543 19.65 -3.61 33.72
N GLY A 544 20.73 -4.37 33.61
CA GLY A 544 20.67 -5.79 33.90
C GLY A 544 19.70 -6.51 32.96
N ASN A 545 18.65 -7.10 33.53
CA ASN A 545 17.58 -7.77 32.77
C ASN A 545 16.28 -6.91 32.69
N VAL A 546 16.30 -5.66 33.13
CA VAL A 546 15.15 -4.78 33.08
C VAL A 546 15.25 -3.84 31.89
N LEU A 547 14.30 -3.98 30.98
CA LEU A 547 14.15 -3.13 29.79
C LEU A 547 13.20 -1.99 30.13
N SER A 548 13.66 -0.74 30.08
CA SER A 548 12.83 0.47 30.24
C SER A 548 12.40 0.97 28.86
N MET A 549 11.10 0.93 28.61
CA MET A 549 10.47 1.36 27.35
C MET A 549 9.69 2.66 27.58
N PRO A 550 10.03 3.76 26.88
CA PRO A 550 9.27 5.01 26.93
C PRO A 550 7.86 4.82 26.37
N ALA A 551 7.04 5.87 26.46
CA ALA A 551 5.73 5.92 25.83
C ALA A 551 5.86 5.63 24.34
N PHE A 552 4.98 4.76 23.82
CA PHE A 552 4.97 4.36 22.41
C PHE A 552 6.34 3.88 21.88
N GLY A 553 7.13 3.20 22.74
CA GLY A 553 8.41 2.58 22.36
C GLY A 553 8.21 1.16 21.81
N ILE A 554 9.08 0.76 20.88
CA ILE A 554 9.12 -0.59 20.28
C ILE A 554 10.53 -1.15 20.43
N VAL A 555 10.61 -2.45 20.74
CA VAL A 555 11.86 -3.20 20.81
C VAL A 555 11.70 -4.51 20.03
N VAL A 556 12.71 -4.84 19.24
CA VAL A 556 12.84 -6.14 18.59
C VAL A 556 13.98 -6.89 19.29
N LEU A 557 13.64 -8.06 19.81
CA LEU A 557 14.60 -8.99 20.41
C LEU A 557 14.92 -10.11 19.42
N LEU A 558 16.19 -10.48 19.35
CA LEU A 558 16.66 -11.68 18.63
C LEU A 558 17.33 -12.64 19.61
N PRO A 559 17.30 -13.98 19.38
CA PRO A 559 18.06 -14.93 20.16
C PRO A 559 19.56 -14.67 19.99
N ASN A 560 20.33 -14.95 21.05
CA ASN A 560 21.79 -14.98 20.94
C ASN A 560 22.18 -16.16 20.05
N GLY A 561 23.04 -15.93 19.06
CA GLY A 561 23.47 -16.94 18.11
C GLY A 561 24.31 -18.07 18.76
#